data_9ee4d33239e139a1526069c09624dcb0
#
_entry.id   9ee4d33239e139a1526069c09624dcb0
#
_cell.length_a   1.000
_cell.length_b   1.000
_cell.length_c   1.000
_cell.angle_alpha   90.00
_cell.angle_beta   90.00
_cell.angle_gamma   90.00
#
_symmetry.space_group_name_H-M   'P 1'
#
loop_
_entity.id
_entity.type
_entity.pdbx_description
1 polymer ?
#
loop_
_entity_poly.entity_id
_entity_poly.type
_entity_poly.pdbx_seq_one_letter_code
_entity_poly.pdbx_strand_id
1 'polypeptide(L)'
;MYQAMTVLLGSRSKSIMGTLGRFLHNSRSEYQDCLYINEQKIEKICQNSKLNGIEDILKAQKEGRGVVLLSCHFDSFIMGMVLLGKKGVNVNVLTSSLVEDKRIHPDVINFFTSKYRLMEKYIGGKMVHYETGLDFYYQALDRGESLVIMADVQGGKSDIYIPFLERNLRMPIGAWHMAKKTNSLIGAYMCIYVSPGVYQINFFPLREIDAESPVNTLLPIYAFLEGWIRKMPGRWLAAEHLMNYGLYGFD
;
A
#
# COMPACT_ATOMS: atom_id res chain seq x y z
N MET A 1 -2.95 -5.45 -18.99
CA MET A 1 -2.78 -3.99 -18.77
C MET A 1 -3.71 -3.14 -19.64
N TYR A 2 -3.65 -3.18 -20.98
CA TYR A 2 -4.51 -2.35 -21.85
C TYR A 2 -6.01 -2.53 -21.55
N GLN A 3 -6.47 -3.76 -21.38
CA GLN A 3 -7.86 -4.05 -21.00
C GLN A 3 -8.26 -3.40 -19.66
N ALA A 4 -7.40 -3.46 -18.66
CA ALA A 4 -7.64 -2.79 -17.39
C ALA A 4 -7.77 -1.27 -17.57
N MET A 5 -6.88 -0.66 -18.37
CA MET A 5 -6.97 0.77 -18.67
C MET A 5 -8.23 1.12 -19.50
N THR A 6 -8.73 0.20 -20.33
CA THR A 6 -9.99 0.40 -21.06
C THR A 6 -11.18 0.44 -20.11
N VAL A 7 -11.19 -0.43 -19.09
CA VAL A 7 -12.21 -0.41 -18.03
C VAL A 7 -12.17 0.91 -17.24
N LEU A 8 -10.95 1.37 -16.89
CA LEU A 8 -10.78 2.59 -16.08
C LEU A 8 -11.06 3.89 -16.85
N LEU A 9 -10.76 3.95 -18.14
CA LEU A 9 -10.70 5.19 -18.91
C LEU A 9 -11.76 5.31 -20.01
N GLY A 10 -12.41 4.20 -20.37
CA GLY A 10 -13.55 4.16 -21.29
C GLY A 10 -13.26 4.52 -22.75
N SER A 11 -12.06 5.01 -23.10
CA SER A 11 -11.73 5.38 -24.48
C SER A 11 -10.39 4.81 -24.94
N ARG A 12 -10.31 4.43 -26.21
CA ARG A 12 -9.12 3.77 -26.80
C ARG A 12 -7.85 4.61 -26.66
N SER A 13 -7.90 5.88 -27.00
CA SER A 13 -6.74 6.78 -26.91
C SER A 13 -6.27 6.99 -25.48
N LYS A 14 -7.18 7.23 -24.55
CA LYS A 14 -6.87 7.36 -23.13
C LYS A 14 -6.30 6.05 -22.56
N SER A 15 -6.84 4.90 -22.98
CA SER A 15 -6.35 3.58 -22.54
C SER A 15 -4.92 3.29 -23.01
N ILE A 16 -4.57 3.67 -24.23
CA ILE A 16 -3.17 3.58 -24.74
C ILE A 16 -2.26 4.47 -23.89
N MET A 17 -2.63 5.74 -23.69
CA MET A 17 -1.84 6.68 -22.88
C MET A 17 -1.72 6.22 -21.42
N GLY A 18 -2.80 5.71 -20.84
CA GLY A 18 -2.80 5.13 -19.49
C GLY A 18 -1.87 3.91 -19.39
N THR A 19 -1.86 3.05 -20.39
CA THR A 19 -0.96 1.89 -20.45
C THR A 19 0.52 2.32 -20.55
N LEU A 20 0.84 3.26 -21.42
CA LEU A 20 2.20 3.81 -21.52
C LEU A 20 2.62 4.50 -20.20
N GLY A 21 1.74 5.31 -19.65
CA GLY A 21 1.95 5.96 -18.34
C GLY A 21 2.24 4.93 -17.24
N ARG A 22 1.49 3.82 -17.21
CA ARG A 22 1.71 2.74 -16.24
C ARG A 22 3.11 2.14 -16.35
N PHE A 23 3.63 1.87 -17.55
CA PHE A 23 4.98 1.35 -17.73
C PHE A 23 6.05 2.34 -17.26
N LEU A 24 5.91 3.60 -17.60
CA LEU A 24 6.85 4.66 -17.19
C LEU A 24 6.84 4.84 -15.66
N HIS A 25 5.66 4.89 -15.04
CA HIS A 25 5.54 5.04 -13.59
C HIS A 25 6.01 3.79 -12.83
N ASN A 26 5.79 2.58 -13.37
CA ASN A 26 6.34 1.37 -12.78
C ASN A 26 7.87 1.40 -12.78
N SER A 27 8.49 1.69 -13.92
CA SER A 27 9.94 1.75 -14.03
C SER A 27 10.51 2.80 -13.08
N ARG A 28 9.87 3.97 -12.97
CA ARG A 28 10.27 5.00 -12.03
C ARG A 28 10.15 4.52 -10.58
N SER A 29 9.01 3.98 -10.19
CA SER A 29 8.76 3.52 -8.82
C SER A 29 9.66 2.35 -8.42
N GLU A 30 9.89 1.40 -9.32
CA GLU A 30 10.70 0.22 -9.03
C GLU A 30 12.21 0.51 -8.99
N TYR A 31 12.70 1.33 -9.90
CA TYR A 31 14.15 1.57 -10.05
C TYR A 31 14.61 2.91 -9.48
N GLN A 32 13.99 4.02 -9.86
CA GLN A 32 14.42 5.35 -9.43
C GLN A 32 14.22 5.54 -7.93
N ASP A 33 13.07 5.12 -7.37
CA ASP A 33 12.82 5.23 -5.95
C ASP A 33 13.83 4.39 -5.15
N CYS A 34 14.20 3.17 -5.61
CA CYS A 34 15.26 2.39 -4.99
C CYS A 34 16.63 3.08 -5.01
N LEU A 35 16.98 3.78 -6.10
CA LEU A 35 18.22 4.56 -6.18
C LEU A 35 18.22 5.79 -5.26
N TYR A 36 17.05 6.25 -4.84
CA TYR A 36 16.89 7.36 -3.91
C TYR A 36 16.91 6.91 -2.44
N ILE A 37 16.64 5.65 -2.15
CA ILE A 37 16.72 5.07 -0.80
C ILE A 37 18.20 4.79 -0.47
N ASN A 38 18.94 5.82 -0.15
CA ASN A 38 20.34 5.73 0.31
C ASN A 38 20.65 6.85 1.30
N GLU A 39 21.69 6.68 2.10
CA GLU A 39 22.07 7.59 3.20
C GLU A 39 22.33 9.02 2.74
N GLN A 40 22.89 9.20 1.54
CA GLN A 40 23.25 10.53 1.04
C GLN A 40 22.04 11.35 0.58
N LYS A 41 20.97 10.68 0.09
CA LYS A 41 19.82 11.35 -0.55
C LYS A 41 18.60 11.39 0.35
N ILE A 42 18.38 10.35 1.17
CA ILE A 42 17.13 10.15 1.86
C ILE A 42 16.76 11.28 2.84
N GLU A 43 17.76 11.86 3.50
CA GLU A 43 17.52 12.99 4.41
C GLU A 43 16.97 14.20 3.67
N LYS A 44 17.60 14.57 2.55
CA LYS A 44 17.15 15.68 1.70
C LYS A 44 15.76 15.41 1.10
N ILE A 45 15.51 14.18 0.68
CA ILE A 45 14.20 13.75 0.17
C ILE A 45 13.14 13.90 1.27
N CYS A 46 13.44 13.45 2.49
CA CYS A 46 12.53 13.55 3.62
C CYS A 46 12.22 15.01 4.00
N GLN A 47 13.22 15.91 3.91
CA GLN A 47 13.03 17.34 4.16
C GLN A 47 12.17 18.02 3.08
N ASN A 48 12.35 17.63 1.82
CA ASN A 48 11.63 18.21 0.68
C ASN A 48 10.23 17.61 0.46
N SER A 49 9.90 16.51 1.12
CA SER A 49 8.64 15.82 0.94
C SER A 49 7.59 16.26 1.97
N LYS A 50 6.30 16.22 1.60
CA LYS A 50 5.18 16.62 2.45
C LYS A 50 4.44 15.38 2.95
N LEU A 51 4.26 15.30 4.26
CA LEU A 51 3.52 14.22 4.92
C LEU A 51 2.38 14.83 5.75
N ASN A 52 1.32 15.25 5.08
CA ASN A 52 0.20 15.97 5.70
C ASN A 52 -0.67 15.00 6.51
N GLY A 53 -0.70 15.10 7.83
CA GLY A 53 -1.49 14.24 8.73
C GLY A 53 -0.69 13.10 9.38
N ILE A 54 0.64 13.12 9.31
CA ILE A 54 1.50 12.14 9.99
C ILE A 54 1.41 12.27 11.52
N GLU A 55 1.03 13.44 12.00
CA GLU A 55 0.96 13.77 13.42
C GLU A 55 0.02 12.84 14.20
N ASP A 56 -1.08 12.42 13.57
CA ASP A 56 -2.05 11.50 14.17
C ASP A 56 -1.44 10.10 14.37
N ILE A 57 -0.62 9.64 13.42
CA ILE A 57 0.08 8.35 13.53
C ILE A 57 1.12 8.40 14.65
N LEU A 58 1.93 9.46 14.68
CA LEU A 58 2.94 9.64 15.73
C LEU A 58 2.31 9.79 17.12
N LYS A 59 1.16 10.44 17.20
CA LYS A 59 0.38 10.53 18.45
C LYS A 59 -0.11 9.15 18.91
N ALA A 60 -0.74 8.39 18.01
CA ALA A 60 -1.22 7.04 18.32
C ALA A 60 -0.07 6.15 18.81
N GLN A 61 1.08 6.16 18.10
CA GLN A 61 2.27 5.40 18.48
C GLN A 61 2.80 5.83 19.86
N LYS A 62 2.83 7.14 20.16
CA LYS A 62 3.26 7.66 21.47
C LYS A 62 2.31 7.25 22.60
N GLU A 63 1.04 7.10 22.31
CA GLU A 63 0.01 6.61 23.23
C GLU A 63 0.04 5.07 23.36
N GLY A 64 0.97 4.37 22.71
CA GLY A 64 1.09 2.91 22.71
C GLY A 64 0.01 2.21 21.90
N ARG A 65 -0.66 2.93 21.00
CA ARG A 65 -1.76 2.42 20.20
C ARG A 65 -1.31 2.03 18.80
N GLY A 66 -1.54 0.78 18.39
CA GLY A 66 -1.24 0.27 17.06
C GLY A 66 -2.04 0.97 15.97
N VAL A 67 -1.48 1.03 14.77
CA VAL A 67 -2.12 1.64 13.59
C VAL A 67 -2.02 0.72 12.39
N VAL A 68 -3.16 0.37 11.79
CA VAL A 68 -3.22 -0.34 10.51
C VAL A 68 -3.43 0.68 9.39
N LEU A 69 -2.47 0.74 8.47
CA LEU A 69 -2.49 1.65 7.32
C LEU A 69 -2.70 0.87 6.02
N LEU A 70 -3.80 1.12 5.35
CA LEU A 70 -4.06 0.59 4.02
C LEU A 70 -3.43 1.49 2.95
N SER A 71 -2.88 0.89 1.91
CA SER A 71 -2.39 1.58 0.74
C SER A 71 -2.63 0.72 -0.51
N CYS A 72 -2.21 1.18 -1.68
CA CYS A 72 -2.23 0.45 -2.93
C CYS A 72 -0.84 0.40 -3.55
N HIS A 73 -0.63 -0.54 -4.47
CA HIS A 73 0.53 -0.51 -5.37
C HIS A 73 0.37 0.66 -6.36
N PHE A 74 0.51 1.86 -5.85
CA PHE A 74 0.22 3.09 -6.56
C PHE A 74 1.39 4.05 -6.45
N ASP A 75 1.87 4.52 -7.61
CA ASP A 75 2.94 5.51 -7.74
C ASP A 75 4.19 5.15 -6.89
N SER A 76 4.55 5.95 -5.91
CA SER A 76 5.73 5.76 -5.05
C SER A 76 5.40 5.11 -3.69
N PHE A 77 4.57 4.05 -3.69
CA PHE A 77 4.13 3.38 -2.45
C PHE A 77 5.29 2.94 -1.55
N ILE A 78 6.40 2.50 -2.15
CA ILE A 78 7.64 2.10 -1.44
C ILE A 78 8.25 3.28 -0.71
N MET A 79 8.42 4.42 -1.42
CA MET A 79 8.96 5.63 -0.82
C MET A 79 8.06 6.16 0.30
N GLY A 80 6.74 5.94 0.20
CA GLY A 80 5.80 6.26 1.26
C GLY A 80 6.16 5.59 2.59
N MET A 81 6.43 4.29 2.58
CA MET A 81 6.83 3.53 3.78
C MET A 81 8.17 4.05 4.35
N VAL A 82 9.15 4.28 3.47
CA VAL A 82 10.46 4.80 3.86
C VAL A 82 10.36 6.19 4.50
N LEU A 83 9.56 7.08 3.93
CA LEU A 83 9.36 8.42 4.47
C LEU A 83 8.63 8.41 5.81
N LEU A 84 7.66 7.52 5.99
CA LEU A 84 7.00 7.31 7.30
C LEU A 84 8.04 6.91 8.36
N GLY A 85 8.88 5.91 8.06
CA GLY A 85 9.93 5.46 8.96
C GLY A 85 10.95 6.55 9.26
N LYS A 86 11.39 7.32 8.27
CA LYS A 86 12.28 8.47 8.45
C LYS A 86 11.70 9.59 9.31
N LYS A 87 10.38 9.68 9.41
CA LYS A 87 9.68 10.61 10.31
C LYS A 87 9.40 10.01 11.70
N GLY A 88 9.90 8.81 12.00
CA GLY A 88 9.81 8.20 13.33
C GLY A 88 8.64 7.24 13.52
N VAL A 89 7.93 6.89 12.46
CA VAL A 89 6.90 5.85 12.52
C VAL A 89 7.56 4.48 12.42
N ASN A 90 7.30 3.58 13.38
CA ASN A 90 7.72 2.18 13.28
C ASN A 90 6.77 1.44 12.34
N VAL A 91 7.19 1.26 11.08
CA VAL A 91 6.37 0.69 10.00
C VAL A 91 6.75 -0.77 9.80
N ASN A 92 5.82 -1.67 10.06
CA ASN A 92 5.90 -3.08 9.62
C ASN A 92 5.12 -3.24 8.33
N VAL A 93 5.57 -4.10 7.42
CA VAL A 93 4.95 -4.28 6.12
C VAL A 93 4.57 -5.73 5.91
N LEU A 94 3.29 -5.98 5.66
CA LEU A 94 2.80 -7.31 5.31
C LEU A 94 3.19 -7.61 3.86
N THR A 95 3.99 -8.65 3.68
CA THR A 95 4.49 -9.09 2.37
C THR A 95 4.07 -10.54 2.09
N SER A 96 4.38 -11.05 0.90
CA SER A 96 4.15 -12.43 0.51
C SER A 96 5.45 -13.08 0.04
N SER A 97 5.63 -14.36 0.36
CA SER A 97 6.72 -15.19 -0.13
C SER A 97 6.67 -15.45 -1.64
N LEU A 98 5.60 -15.02 -2.32
CA LEU A 98 5.50 -15.11 -3.79
C LEU A 98 6.66 -14.44 -4.52
N VAL A 99 7.29 -13.42 -3.93
CA VAL A 99 8.47 -12.75 -4.51
C VAL A 99 9.71 -13.66 -4.51
N GLU A 100 9.70 -14.73 -3.71
CA GLU A 100 10.77 -15.74 -3.59
C GLU A 100 10.41 -17.07 -4.28
N ASP A 101 9.32 -17.10 -5.06
CA ASP A 101 8.88 -18.31 -5.76
C ASP A 101 9.95 -18.76 -6.77
N LYS A 102 10.37 -20.01 -6.65
CA LYS A 102 11.43 -20.62 -7.48
C LYS A 102 11.13 -20.63 -8.98
N ARG A 103 9.88 -20.37 -9.37
CA ARG A 103 9.47 -20.20 -10.80
C ARG A 103 9.86 -18.83 -11.34
N ILE A 104 10.18 -17.87 -10.48
CA ILE A 104 10.64 -16.53 -10.87
C ILE A 104 12.14 -16.60 -11.15
N HIS A 105 12.60 -15.83 -12.14
CA HIS A 105 14.02 -15.78 -12.47
C HIS A 105 14.85 -15.31 -11.25
N PRO A 106 16.01 -15.94 -10.93
CA PRO A 106 16.81 -15.62 -9.74
C PRO A 106 17.17 -14.14 -9.62
N ASP A 107 17.46 -13.45 -10.72
CA ASP A 107 17.81 -12.03 -10.68
C ASP A 107 16.63 -11.16 -10.23
N VAL A 108 15.40 -11.54 -10.57
CA VAL A 108 14.18 -10.85 -10.11
C VAL A 108 13.98 -11.08 -8.62
N ILE A 109 14.17 -12.31 -8.12
CA ILE A 109 14.14 -12.63 -6.69
C ILE A 109 15.20 -11.80 -5.95
N ASN A 110 16.44 -11.79 -6.45
CA ASN A 110 17.54 -11.02 -5.87
C ASN A 110 17.25 -9.51 -5.84
N PHE A 111 16.60 -8.98 -6.86
CA PHE A 111 16.19 -7.58 -6.91
C PHE A 111 15.17 -7.28 -5.79
N PHE A 112 14.11 -8.06 -5.66
CA PHE A 112 13.07 -7.82 -4.65
C PHE A 112 13.59 -8.02 -3.21
N THR A 113 14.35 -9.07 -2.95
CA THR A 113 14.96 -9.31 -1.63
C THR A 113 15.93 -8.20 -1.24
N SER A 114 16.75 -7.74 -2.18
CA SER A 114 17.68 -6.61 -1.94
C SER A 114 16.93 -5.31 -1.67
N LYS A 115 15.84 -5.06 -2.40
CA LYS A 115 14.96 -3.92 -2.20
C LYS A 115 14.31 -3.95 -0.80
N TYR A 116 13.79 -5.08 -0.37
CA TYR A 116 13.19 -5.23 0.97
C TYR A 116 14.21 -4.98 2.08
N ARG A 117 15.40 -5.57 1.98
CA ARG A 117 16.51 -5.31 2.93
C ARG A 117 16.91 -3.83 2.96
N LEU A 118 16.90 -3.17 1.80
CA LEU A 118 17.20 -1.74 1.72
C LEU A 118 16.11 -0.92 2.44
N MET A 119 14.84 -1.24 2.22
CA MET A 119 13.72 -0.55 2.88
C MET A 119 13.74 -0.73 4.39
N GLU A 120 14.01 -1.93 4.89
CA GLU A 120 14.07 -2.23 6.33
C GLU A 120 15.05 -1.35 7.11
N LYS A 121 16.10 -0.81 6.45
CA LYS A 121 17.03 0.13 7.10
C LYS A 121 16.36 1.44 7.51
N TYR A 122 15.22 1.79 6.90
CA TYR A 122 14.61 3.11 7.04
C TYR A 122 13.17 3.08 7.57
N ILE A 123 12.47 1.95 7.53
CA ILE A 123 11.07 1.87 7.95
C ILE A 123 10.87 1.74 9.48
N GLY A 124 11.95 1.51 10.22
CA GLY A 124 11.90 1.33 11.68
C GLY A 124 11.29 0.02 12.18
N GLY A 125 10.65 -0.75 11.30
CA GLY A 125 10.05 -2.07 11.56
C GLY A 125 10.59 -3.14 10.62
N LYS A 126 9.76 -4.14 10.30
CA LYS A 126 10.13 -5.31 9.50
C LYS A 126 9.18 -5.55 8.34
N MET A 127 9.70 -6.22 7.31
CA MET A 127 8.94 -6.78 6.19
C MET A 127 8.87 -8.29 6.36
N VAL A 128 7.70 -8.82 6.75
CA VAL A 128 7.52 -10.24 7.07
C VAL A 128 6.48 -10.84 6.12
N HIS A 129 6.69 -12.09 5.71
CA HIS A 129 5.73 -12.81 4.86
C HIS A 129 4.56 -13.34 5.70
N TYR A 130 3.33 -13.07 5.27
CA TYR A 130 2.14 -13.50 6.01
C TYR A 130 2.02 -15.04 6.06
N GLU A 131 2.65 -15.75 5.16
CA GLU A 131 2.69 -17.22 5.12
C GLU A 131 3.45 -17.82 6.32
N THR A 132 4.32 -17.04 6.98
CA THR A 132 5.01 -17.47 8.21
C THR A 132 4.13 -17.34 9.46
N GLY A 133 2.93 -16.81 9.31
CA GLY A 133 1.98 -16.53 10.39
C GLY A 133 1.81 -15.03 10.66
N LEU A 134 0.74 -14.69 11.37
CA LEU A 134 0.37 -13.31 11.64
C LEU A 134 0.76 -12.82 13.05
N ASP A 135 1.32 -13.68 13.89
CA ASP A 135 1.62 -13.36 15.29
C ASP A 135 2.60 -12.19 15.44
N PHE A 136 3.59 -12.12 14.55
CA PHE A 136 4.51 -10.99 14.51
C PHE A 136 3.77 -9.66 14.40
N TYR A 137 2.78 -9.58 13.53
CA TYR A 137 2.02 -8.35 13.27
C TYR A 137 1.09 -7.98 14.41
N TYR A 138 0.44 -8.98 15.03
CA TYR A 138 -0.36 -8.75 16.23
C TYR A 138 0.50 -8.17 17.35
N GLN A 139 1.66 -8.78 17.60
CA GLN A 139 2.60 -8.29 18.61
C GLN A 139 3.13 -6.88 18.29
N ALA A 140 3.40 -6.57 17.01
CA ALA A 140 3.83 -5.24 16.61
C ALA A 140 2.74 -4.19 16.87
N LEU A 141 1.49 -4.48 16.52
CA LEU A 141 0.35 -3.61 16.80
C LEU A 141 0.11 -3.44 18.30
N ASP A 142 0.23 -4.51 19.09
CA ASP A 142 0.12 -4.46 20.57
C ASP A 142 1.21 -3.60 21.23
N ARG A 143 2.38 -3.45 20.58
CA ARG A 143 3.45 -2.53 20.99
C ARG A 143 3.22 -1.08 20.54
N GLY A 144 2.11 -0.77 19.87
CA GLY A 144 1.83 0.57 19.35
C GLY A 144 2.53 0.87 18.01
N GLU A 145 3.06 -0.13 17.31
CA GLU A 145 3.70 0.04 16.00
C GLU A 145 2.66 0.13 14.88
N SER A 146 3.08 0.55 13.69
CA SER A 146 2.20 0.62 12.52
C SER A 146 2.39 -0.59 11.60
N LEU A 147 1.30 -1.05 11.00
CA LEU A 147 1.27 -2.10 9.99
C LEU A 147 0.74 -1.55 8.66
N VAL A 148 1.53 -1.66 7.60
CA VAL A 148 1.12 -1.30 6.24
C VAL A 148 0.68 -2.55 5.48
N ILE A 149 -0.51 -2.47 4.85
CA ILE A 149 -1.10 -3.52 4.03
C ILE A 149 -1.49 -2.95 2.67
N MET A 150 -1.06 -3.61 1.58
CA MET A 150 -1.52 -3.28 0.24
C MET A 150 -2.94 -3.83 0.05
N ALA A 151 -3.92 -2.94 -0.07
CA ALA A 151 -5.35 -3.27 -0.09
C ALA A 151 -5.88 -3.64 -1.49
N ASP A 152 -5.07 -3.47 -2.52
CA ASP A 152 -5.41 -3.71 -3.93
C ASP A 152 -4.98 -5.10 -4.42
N VAL A 153 -4.71 -6.03 -3.52
CA VAL A 153 -4.43 -7.43 -3.82
C VAL A 153 -5.56 -8.29 -3.29
N GLN A 154 -6.14 -9.11 -4.15
CA GLN A 154 -7.12 -10.11 -3.72
C GLN A 154 -6.42 -11.25 -2.97
N GLY A 155 -7.09 -11.79 -2.00
CA GLY A 155 -6.65 -12.95 -1.25
C GLY A 155 -7.16 -12.92 0.18
N GLY A 156 -7.24 -14.11 0.77
CA GLY A 156 -7.70 -14.27 2.14
C GLY A 156 -8.86 -15.27 2.23
N LYS A 157 -9.09 -15.74 3.46
CA LYS A 157 -10.19 -16.68 3.75
C LYS A 157 -11.52 -15.96 4.03
N SER A 158 -11.44 -14.68 4.35
CA SER A 158 -12.61 -13.86 4.70
C SER A 158 -12.56 -12.54 3.93
N ASP A 159 -13.65 -12.19 3.32
CA ASP A 159 -13.82 -11.02 2.48
C ASP A 159 -15.23 -10.46 2.52
N ILE A 160 -15.40 -9.28 1.98
CA ILE A 160 -16.65 -8.57 1.83
C ILE A 160 -16.75 -7.99 0.42
N TYR A 161 -17.97 -7.74 -0.02
CA TYR A 161 -18.20 -6.99 -1.25
C TYR A 161 -18.18 -5.49 -0.97
N ILE A 162 -17.31 -4.78 -1.67
CA ILE A 162 -17.19 -3.31 -1.60
C ILE A 162 -17.32 -2.72 -3.01
N PRO A 163 -18.12 -1.66 -3.21
CA PRO A 163 -18.07 -0.86 -4.42
C PRO A 163 -16.67 -0.30 -4.62
N PHE A 164 -16.03 -0.65 -5.73
CA PHE A 164 -14.69 -0.18 -6.08
C PHE A 164 -14.54 -0.16 -7.60
N LEU A 165 -14.19 1.00 -8.18
CA LEU A 165 -14.04 1.21 -9.62
C LEU A 165 -15.29 0.80 -10.43
N GLU A 166 -16.46 1.26 -9.97
CA GLU A 166 -17.79 0.97 -10.58
C GLU A 166 -18.20 -0.51 -10.59
N ARG A 167 -17.52 -1.31 -9.80
CA ARG A 167 -17.81 -2.74 -9.62
C ARG A 167 -18.02 -3.05 -8.16
N ASN A 168 -18.70 -4.13 -7.90
CA ASN A 168 -18.80 -4.69 -6.55
C ASN A 168 -17.72 -5.77 -6.41
N LEU A 169 -16.59 -5.41 -5.81
CA LEU A 169 -15.44 -6.29 -5.73
C LEU A 169 -15.35 -6.98 -4.37
N ARG A 170 -14.89 -8.21 -4.41
CA ARG A 170 -14.61 -9.02 -3.23
C ARG A 170 -13.26 -8.61 -2.64
N MET A 171 -13.29 -7.93 -1.50
CA MET A 171 -12.09 -7.35 -0.87
C MET A 171 -11.78 -8.02 0.47
N PRO A 172 -10.50 -8.30 0.77
CA PRO A 172 -10.11 -8.98 2.01
C PRO A 172 -10.34 -8.10 3.24
N ILE A 173 -10.80 -8.70 4.34
CA ILE A 173 -11.04 -8.00 5.62
C ILE A 173 -9.93 -8.21 6.65
N GLY A 174 -8.78 -8.73 6.24
CA GLY A 174 -7.65 -9.01 7.15
C GLY A 174 -7.21 -7.80 7.95
N ALA A 175 -7.15 -6.62 7.33
CA ALA A 175 -6.80 -5.36 8.00
C ALA A 175 -7.78 -5.01 9.14
N TRP A 176 -9.08 -5.18 8.89
CA TRP A 176 -10.11 -4.96 9.91
C TRP A 176 -10.00 -5.98 11.06
N HIS A 177 -9.79 -7.26 10.76
CA HIS A 177 -9.57 -8.29 11.78
C HIS A 177 -8.36 -7.99 12.66
N MET A 178 -7.26 -7.57 12.06
CA MET A 178 -6.04 -7.21 12.80
C MET A 178 -6.30 -6.01 13.71
N ALA A 179 -6.89 -4.95 13.19
CA ALA A 179 -7.23 -3.77 13.98
C ALA A 179 -8.23 -4.10 15.11
N LYS A 180 -9.25 -4.93 14.84
CA LYS A 180 -10.22 -5.38 15.84
C LYS A 180 -9.54 -6.15 16.98
N LYS A 181 -8.68 -7.12 16.64
CA LYS A 181 -8.04 -7.99 17.63
C LYS A 181 -7.06 -7.23 18.55
N THR A 182 -6.39 -6.20 18.02
CA THR A 182 -5.36 -5.43 18.77
C THR A 182 -5.87 -4.07 19.25
N ASN A 183 -7.16 -3.77 19.09
CA ASN A 183 -7.71 -2.45 19.39
C ASN A 183 -6.95 -1.30 18.73
N SER A 184 -6.43 -1.53 17.52
CA SER A 184 -5.66 -0.56 16.76
C SER A 184 -6.56 0.39 15.98
N LEU A 185 -6.04 1.59 15.70
CA LEU A 185 -6.66 2.50 14.76
C LEU A 185 -6.44 1.99 13.32
N ILE A 186 -7.35 2.38 12.42
CA ILE A 186 -7.22 2.08 11.00
C ILE A 186 -7.31 3.35 10.16
N GLY A 187 -6.50 3.42 9.11
CA GLY A 187 -6.50 4.51 8.15
C GLY A 187 -5.91 4.09 6.82
N ALA A 188 -5.59 5.06 5.97
CA ALA A 188 -4.91 4.79 4.71
C ALA A 188 -3.97 5.92 4.32
N TYR A 189 -3.07 5.64 3.39
CA TYR A 189 -2.25 6.67 2.76
C TYR A 189 -1.98 6.39 1.29
N MET A 190 -1.68 7.46 0.53
CA MET A 190 -1.18 7.39 -0.84
C MET A 190 0.05 8.27 -0.98
N CYS A 191 1.15 7.70 -1.46
CA CYS A 191 2.38 8.43 -1.71
C CYS A 191 2.51 8.77 -3.20
N ILE A 192 2.61 10.06 -3.49
CA ILE A 192 2.63 10.61 -4.84
C ILE A 192 4.03 11.18 -5.14
N TYR A 193 4.61 10.76 -6.24
CA TYR A 193 5.78 11.42 -6.81
C TYR A 193 5.40 12.77 -7.41
N VAL A 194 6.04 13.83 -6.95
CA VAL A 194 5.82 15.21 -7.44
C VAL A 194 6.89 15.61 -8.44
N SER A 195 8.15 15.43 -8.08
CA SER A 195 9.33 15.71 -8.92
C SER A 195 10.53 14.91 -8.39
N PRO A 196 11.69 14.91 -9.07
CA PRO A 196 12.88 14.19 -8.60
C PRO A 196 13.22 14.51 -7.14
N GLY A 197 13.14 13.49 -6.27
CA GLY A 197 13.42 13.62 -4.83
C GLY A 197 12.38 14.37 -4.01
N VAL A 198 11.17 14.58 -4.56
CA VAL A 198 10.07 15.26 -3.86
C VAL A 198 8.82 14.40 -3.95
N TYR A 199 8.25 14.06 -2.79
CA TYR A 199 7.06 13.23 -2.67
C TYR A 199 6.03 13.94 -1.80
N GLN A 200 4.77 13.52 -1.96
CA GLN A 200 3.69 13.96 -1.10
C GLN A 200 2.92 12.74 -0.62
N ILE A 201 2.77 12.60 0.70
CA ILE A 201 1.90 11.59 1.30
C ILE A 201 0.60 12.27 1.70
N ASN A 202 -0.51 11.66 1.27
CA ASN A 202 -1.87 12.08 1.60
C ASN A 202 -2.51 10.97 2.43
N PHE A 203 -3.03 11.31 3.60
CA PHE A 203 -3.64 10.36 4.51
C PHE A 203 -5.17 10.43 4.44
N PHE A 204 -5.80 9.29 4.57
CA PHE A 204 -7.15 9.17 5.08
C PHE A 204 -7.06 9.17 6.60
N PRO A 205 -7.88 9.97 7.31
CA PRO A 205 -7.77 10.12 8.76
C PRO A 205 -7.87 8.78 9.50
N LEU A 206 -7.06 8.64 10.55
CA LEU A 206 -7.18 7.51 11.47
C LEU A 206 -8.54 7.50 12.14
N ARG A 207 -9.10 6.32 12.31
CA ARG A 207 -10.40 6.12 12.93
C ARG A 207 -10.45 4.84 13.76
N GLU A 208 -11.38 4.81 14.68
CA GLU A 208 -11.80 3.58 15.32
C GLU A 208 -12.46 2.66 14.31
N ILE A 209 -12.34 1.37 14.52
CA ILE A 209 -13.10 0.40 13.74
C ILE A 209 -14.55 0.32 14.21
N ASP A 210 -15.46 0.06 13.29
CA ASP A 210 -16.77 -0.48 13.64
C ASP A 210 -16.60 -1.99 13.89
N ALA A 211 -16.70 -2.40 15.16
CA ALA A 211 -16.44 -3.78 15.57
C ALA A 211 -17.49 -4.77 15.03
N GLU A 212 -18.68 -4.28 14.65
CA GLU A 212 -19.78 -5.10 14.13
C GLU A 212 -19.84 -5.12 12.61
N SER A 213 -19.24 -4.11 11.95
CA SER A 213 -19.31 -3.99 10.49
C SER A 213 -17.96 -3.67 9.85
N PRO A 214 -17.29 -4.66 9.23
CA PRO A 214 -16.11 -4.41 8.43
C PRO A 214 -16.40 -3.46 7.24
N VAL A 215 -17.62 -3.50 6.68
CA VAL A 215 -18.04 -2.62 5.58
C VAL A 215 -18.01 -1.16 6.02
N ASN A 216 -18.60 -0.82 7.16
CA ASN A 216 -18.64 0.56 7.67
C ASN A 216 -17.23 1.11 7.91
N THR A 217 -16.29 0.26 8.32
CA THR A 217 -14.90 0.64 8.52
C THR A 217 -14.15 0.81 7.21
N LEU A 218 -14.27 -0.16 6.29
CA LEU A 218 -13.39 -0.26 5.12
C LEU A 218 -13.92 0.53 3.91
N LEU A 219 -15.24 0.66 3.72
CA LEU A 219 -15.81 1.35 2.57
C LEU A 219 -15.27 2.77 2.37
N PRO A 220 -15.22 3.67 3.38
CA PRO A 220 -14.68 5.01 3.17
C PRO A 220 -13.17 5.01 2.88
N ILE A 221 -12.43 4.02 3.37
CA ILE A 221 -11.00 3.85 3.07
C ILE A 221 -10.83 3.45 1.59
N TYR A 222 -11.59 2.47 1.12
CA TYR A 222 -11.56 2.07 -0.29
C TYR A 222 -12.01 3.21 -1.23
N ALA A 223 -12.99 4.01 -0.83
CA ALA A 223 -13.40 5.20 -1.58
C ALA A 223 -12.27 6.24 -1.69
N PHE A 224 -11.49 6.45 -0.63
CA PHE A 224 -10.30 7.30 -0.68
C PHE A 224 -9.24 6.75 -1.65
N LEU A 225 -8.92 5.46 -1.58
CA LEU A 225 -7.95 4.80 -2.48
C LEU A 225 -8.41 4.87 -3.94
N GLU A 226 -9.69 4.58 -4.20
CA GLU A 226 -10.32 4.70 -5.51
C GLU A 226 -10.24 6.10 -6.08
N GLY A 227 -10.47 7.12 -5.26
CA GLY A 227 -10.38 8.52 -5.67
C GLY A 227 -9.01 8.88 -6.26
N TRP A 228 -7.92 8.35 -5.69
CA TRP A 228 -6.57 8.52 -6.24
C TRP A 228 -6.35 7.72 -7.52
N ILE A 229 -6.82 6.49 -7.59
CA ILE A 229 -6.72 5.66 -8.79
C ILE A 229 -7.45 6.30 -9.96
N ARG A 230 -8.69 6.81 -9.73
CA ARG A 230 -9.47 7.51 -10.78
C ARG A 230 -8.80 8.79 -11.25
N LYS A 231 -8.20 9.54 -10.33
CA LYS A 231 -7.50 10.78 -10.66
C LYS A 231 -6.26 10.55 -11.52
N MET A 232 -5.53 9.44 -11.28
CA MET A 232 -4.26 9.16 -11.96
C MET A 232 -4.11 7.66 -12.28
N PRO A 233 -4.98 7.07 -13.13
CA PRO A 233 -5.04 5.62 -13.34
C PRO A 233 -3.76 5.03 -13.89
N GLY A 234 -2.99 5.77 -14.70
CA GLY A 234 -1.68 5.35 -15.19
C GLY A 234 -0.60 5.21 -14.10
N ARG A 235 -0.88 5.63 -12.86
CA ARG A 235 0.03 5.44 -11.71
C ARG A 235 -0.33 4.23 -10.85
N TRP A 236 -1.44 3.56 -11.12
CA TRP A 236 -1.82 2.35 -10.39
C TRP A 236 -1.07 1.14 -10.93
N LEU A 237 -0.07 0.69 -10.19
CA LEU A 237 0.87 -0.34 -10.60
C LEU A 237 0.24 -1.73 -10.65
N ALA A 238 -0.80 -1.97 -9.88
CA ALA A 238 -1.54 -3.23 -9.84
C ALA A 238 -2.80 -3.24 -10.72
N ALA A 239 -2.92 -2.34 -11.68
CA ALA A 239 -4.12 -2.19 -12.52
C ALA A 239 -4.51 -3.47 -13.27
N GLU A 240 -3.57 -4.36 -13.61
CA GLU A 240 -3.88 -5.66 -14.22
C GLU A 240 -4.71 -6.57 -13.33
N HIS A 241 -4.61 -6.45 -12.01
CA HIS A 241 -5.43 -7.22 -11.08
C HIS A 241 -6.92 -6.94 -11.23
N LEU A 242 -7.28 -5.76 -11.75
CA LEU A 242 -8.68 -5.44 -12.04
C LEU A 242 -9.36 -6.47 -12.96
N MET A 243 -8.60 -7.07 -13.88
CA MET A 243 -9.11 -8.11 -14.77
C MET A 243 -9.31 -9.45 -14.05
N ASN A 244 -8.57 -9.69 -12.97
CA ASN A 244 -8.65 -10.91 -12.17
C ASN A 244 -9.74 -10.82 -11.11
N TYR A 245 -10.15 -9.61 -10.70
CA TYR A 245 -11.25 -9.41 -9.74
C TYR A 245 -12.60 -9.96 -10.22
N GLY A 246 -12.77 -10.21 -11.52
CA GLY A 246 -13.96 -10.83 -12.08
C GLY A 246 -13.88 -12.33 -12.30
N LEU A 247 -12.70 -12.96 -12.08
CA LEU A 247 -12.50 -14.40 -12.30
C LEU A 247 -12.77 -15.24 -11.04
N TYR A 248 -12.97 -14.61 -9.88
CA TYR A 248 -13.14 -15.28 -8.59
C TYR A 248 -14.51 -15.03 -7.96
N GLY A 249 -15.56 -14.97 -8.75
CA GLY A 249 -16.91 -14.96 -8.21
C GLY A 249 -17.82 -13.89 -8.79
N PHE A 250 -18.35 -14.18 -9.93
CA PHE A 250 -19.69 -13.80 -10.36
C PHE A 250 -20.43 -15.12 -10.67
N ASP A 251 -20.95 -15.74 -9.63
CA ASP A 251 -22.13 -16.60 -9.69
C ASP A 251 -23.19 -15.96 -8.81
#